data_276d5426d2bc7b8148aff7a8a8fbf444
#
_entry.id   276d5426d2bc7b8148aff7a8a8fbf444
#
_cell.length_a   1.000
_cell.length_b   1.000
_cell.length_c   1.000
_cell.angle_alpha   90.00
_cell.angle_beta   90.00
_cell.angle_gamma   90.00
#
_symmetry.space_group_name_H-M   'P 1'
#
loop_
_entity.id
_entity.type
_entity.pdbx_description
1 polymer ?
#
loop_
_entity_poly.entity_id
_entity_poly.type
_entity_poly.pdbx_seq_one_letter_code
_entity_poly.pdbx_strand_id
1 'polypeptide(L)'
;MSSIYYGRHTINIFEVGIRHSLRAKTPLNVRLCILRTMESPLQTATAGELSVSEISQTPRHQQLIVTIFGLYARETGALMPVSSLVRLLGELGVEAAGVRSSVSRLKRRGILESTKAGGIASYAIVPGRVDMFTEGDTRIFSPSHPSAEDKWLLVVFSIPETMRVKRHILRSELTRMGFGSVSSGVWIAPERTWIRAKQQLDRLGLELYIDYFRAEHLSPLELSRNIGTWWDLVALDTMYADFIAKYESLKIKWDSRQGNLSAETLRDAFVDYVPMITEWRRLPYKDPGISA
;
A
#
# COMPACT_ATOMS: atom_id res chain seq x y z
N MET A 1 7.65 -19.83 -5.02
CA MET A 1 8.18 -19.74 -3.65
C MET A 1 8.99 -18.46 -3.60
N SER A 2 8.43 -17.40 -3.03
CA SER A 2 9.12 -16.11 -2.97
C SER A 2 9.38 -15.81 -1.50
N SER A 3 10.59 -16.13 -1.06
CA SER A 3 11.11 -15.72 0.24
C SER A 3 11.80 -14.38 0.06
N ILE A 4 11.42 -13.40 0.86
CA ILE A 4 12.12 -12.13 0.92
C ILE A 4 13.23 -12.29 1.95
N TYR A 5 14.48 -12.26 1.50
CA TYR A 5 15.64 -12.22 2.37
C TYR A 5 15.91 -10.78 2.77
N TYR A 6 15.77 -10.48 4.03
CA TYR A 6 16.20 -9.22 4.61
C TYR A 6 17.10 -9.51 5.81
N GLY A 7 18.37 -9.20 5.70
CA GLY A 7 19.35 -9.34 6.78
C GLY A 7 19.37 -10.74 7.40
N ARG A 8 18.86 -10.90 8.61
CA ARG A 8 18.78 -12.17 9.35
C ARG A 8 17.39 -12.80 9.37
N HIS A 9 16.39 -12.19 8.76
CA HIS A 9 15.00 -12.66 8.80
C HIS A 9 14.48 -13.01 7.41
N THR A 10 14.15 -14.28 7.22
CA THR A 10 13.42 -14.74 6.04
C THR A 10 11.94 -14.58 6.32
N ILE A 11 11.30 -13.60 5.68
CA ILE A 11 9.86 -13.40 5.80
C ILE A 11 9.18 -14.12 4.64
N ASN A 12 8.63 -15.29 4.90
CA ASN A 12 7.79 -15.99 3.94
C ASN A 12 6.34 -15.51 4.07
N ILE A 13 6.07 -14.27 3.59
CA ILE A 13 4.74 -13.66 3.64
C ILE A 13 3.74 -14.42 2.76
N PHE A 14 4.23 -15.25 1.85
CA PHE A 14 3.41 -16.08 0.96
C PHE A 14 2.91 -17.36 1.59
N GLU A 15 3.53 -17.81 2.66
CA GLU A 15 3.06 -18.94 3.47
C GLU A 15 2.04 -18.56 4.53
N VAL A 16 1.73 -17.29 4.71
CA VAL A 16 0.52 -16.91 5.44
C VAL A 16 -0.64 -17.48 4.64
N GLY A 17 -1.17 -18.61 5.04
CA GLY A 17 -2.16 -19.45 4.33
C GLY A 17 -3.40 -18.72 3.84
N ILE A 18 -3.61 -17.50 4.30
CA ILE A 18 -4.64 -16.56 3.86
C ILE A 18 -4.49 -16.22 2.36
N ARG A 19 -3.26 -16.12 1.82
CA ARG A 19 -3.09 -15.76 0.40
C ARG A 19 -3.37 -16.93 -0.54
N HIS A 20 -2.96 -18.14 -0.18
CA HIS A 20 -3.22 -19.32 -1.00
C HIS A 20 -4.70 -19.70 -0.96
N SER A 21 -5.37 -19.52 0.18
CA SER A 21 -6.81 -19.75 0.32
C SER A 21 -7.66 -18.67 -0.35
N LEU A 22 -7.27 -17.39 -0.27
CA LEU A 22 -8.11 -16.28 -0.76
C LEU A 22 -7.79 -15.83 -2.20
N ARG A 23 -6.61 -16.12 -2.75
CA ARG A 23 -6.28 -15.71 -4.12
C ARG A 23 -6.20 -16.86 -5.12
N ALA A 24 -5.70 -18.03 -4.75
CA ALA A 24 -5.51 -19.16 -5.68
C ALA A 24 -6.62 -20.22 -5.62
N LYS A 25 -7.35 -20.34 -4.51
CA LYS A 25 -8.44 -21.30 -4.34
C LYS A 25 -9.79 -20.68 -4.02
N THR A 26 -9.86 -19.34 -3.90
CA THR A 26 -11.14 -18.70 -3.71
C THR A 26 -11.75 -18.43 -5.08
N PRO A 27 -12.71 -19.23 -5.54
CA PRO A 27 -13.44 -18.92 -6.77
C PRO A 27 -14.10 -17.54 -6.62
N LEU A 28 -14.33 -16.88 -7.73
CA LEU A 28 -15.03 -15.58 -7.83
C LEU A 28 -16.26 -15.52 -6.91
N ASN A 29 -16.91 -16.67 -6.70
CA ASN A 29 -18.05 -16.88 -5.83
C ASN A 29 -17.77 -16.58 -4.33
N VAL A 30 -16.58 -16.83 -3.80
CA VAL A 30 -16.28 -16.57 -2.38
C VAL A 30 -16.00 -15.08 -2.14
N ARG A 31 -15.38 -14.41 -3.09
CA ARG A 31 -15.27 -12.94 -3.08
C ARG A 31 -16.65 -12.28 -3.16
N LEU A 32 -17.52 -12.79 -4.02
CA LEU A 32 -18.93 -12.39 -4.11
C LEU A 32 -19.73 -12.78 -2.86
N CYS A 33 -19.40 -13.92 -2.22
CA CYS A 33 -20.07 -14.40 -1.01
C CYS A 33 -19.75 -13.50 0.20
N ILE A 34 -18.51 -13.03 0.38
CA ILE A 34 -18.19 -12.02 1.41
C ILE A 34 -19.07 -10.78 1.22
N LEU A 35 -19.27 -10.34 -0.01
CA LEU A 35 -20.13 -9.20 -0.33
C LEU A 35 -21.63 -9.53 -0.18
N ARG A 36 -22.09 -10.75 -0.56
CA ARG A 36 -23.49 -11.19 -0.50
C ARG A 36 -23.97 -11.62 0.87
N THR A 37 -23.16 -12.36 1.64
CA THR A 37 -23.53 -12.83 2.99
C THR A 37 -23.77 -11.66 3.95
N MET A 38 -23.33 -10.49 3.57
CA MET A 38 -23.51 -9.26 4.34
C MET A 38 -24.72 -8.43 3.86
N GLU A 39 -25.64 -8.95 3.09
CA GLU A 39 -26.82 -8.23 2.55
C GLU A 39 -28.09 -8.23 3.42
N SER A 40 -28.02 -8.60 4.70
CA SER A 40 -29.14 -8.47 5.64
C SER A 40 -29.32 -7.04 6.17
N PRO A 41 -30.55 -6.56 6.37
CA PRO A 41 -30.83 -5.15 6.64
C PRO A 41 -30.45 -4.71 8.05
N LEU A 42 -29.82 -3.54 8.15
CA LEU A 42 -29.41 -2.88 9.39
C LEU A 42 -30.44 -1.83 9.85
N GLN A 43 -30.68 -1.82 11.16
CA GLN A 43 -31.42 -0.76 11.84
C GLN A 43 -30.60 0.52 11.94
N THR A 44 -31.27 1.64 11.75
CA THR A 44 -30.68 3.01 11.74
C THR A 44 -30.27 3.46 13.14
N ALA A 45 -29.01 3.90 13.30
CA ALA A 45 -28.54 4.62 14.48
C ALA A 45 -28.26 6.10 14.13
N THR A 46 -28.63 6.96 15.06
CA THR A 46 -28.64 8.43 15.01
C THR A 46 -27.24 9.06 15.06
N ALA A 47 -27.08 10.21 14.43
CA ALA A 47 -25.84 10.99 14.32
C ALA A 47 -25.49 11.71 15.63
N GLY A 48 -24.22 11.60 16.06
CA GLY A 48 -23.62 12.36 17.17
C GLY A 48 -22.42 13.19 16.70
N GLU A 49 -22.11 14.27 17.41
CA GLU A 49 -21.08 15.25 17.08
C GLU A 49 -19.64 14.69 17.25
N LEU A 50 -18.72 15.15 16.38
CA LEU A 50 -17.33 14.66 16.26
C LEU A 50 -16.40 15.25 17.32
N SER A 51 -15.57 14.42 17.97
CA SER A 51 -14.55 14.84 18.95
C SER A 51 -13.14 14.97 18.32
N VAL A 52 -12.26 15.72 18.98
CA VAL A 52 -10.88 16.02 18.50
C VAL A 52 -10.01 14.77 18.34
N SER A 53 -10.30 13.68 19.05
CA SER A 53 -9.59 12.38 18.95
C SER A 53 -9.84 11.66 17.62
N GLU A 54 -10.96 11.92 16.94
CA GLU A 54 -11.34 11.30 15.67
C GLU A 54 -10.55 11.85 14.47
N ILE A 55 -10.03 13.07 14.58
CA ILE A 55 -9.21 13.72 13.53
C ILE A 55 -7.88 12.98 13.35
N SER A 56 -7.31 12.40 14.39
CA SER A 56 -6.06 11.64 14.34
C SER A 56 -6.19 10.28 13.66
N GLN A 57 -7.38 9.68 13.63
CA GLN A 57 -7.64 8.36 13.01
C GLN A 57 -7.97 8.42 11.52
N THR A 58 -8.26 9.60 10.99
CA THR A 58 -8.71 9.81 9.61
C THR A 58 -7.76 9.24 8.53
N PRO A 59 -6.43 9.35 8.62
CA PRO A 59 -5.51 8.73 7.67
C PRO A 59 -5.64 7.19 7.63
N ARG A 60 -5.87 6.56 8.78
CA ARG A 60 -6.03 5.10 8.89
C ARG A 60 -7.29 4.61 8.18
N HIS A 61 -8.43 5.28 8.35
CA HIS A 61 -9.68 4.92 7.68
C HIS A 61 -9.57 5.03 6.15
N GLN A 62 -8.92 6.07 5.62
CA GLN A 62 -8.66 6.19 4.19
C GLN A 62 -7.79 5.05 3.67
N GLN A 63 -6.79 4.63 4.44
CA GLN A 63 -5.91 3.51 4.07
C GLN A 63 -6.68 2.18 4.00
N LEU A 64 -7.56 1.91 4.97
CA LEU A 64 -8.44 0.73 4.96
C LEU A 64 -9.36 0.73 3.73
N ILE A 65 -9.98 1.88 3.40
CA ILE A 65 -10.82 2.01 2.21
C ILE A 65 -10.05 1.70 0.94
N VAL A 66 -8.85 2.30 0.78
CA VAL A 66 -7.99 2.03 -0.40
C VAL A 66 -7.60 0.57 -0.48
N THR A 67 -7.31 -0.09 0.65
CA THR A 67 -7.02 -1.53 0.69
C THR A 67 -8.23 -2.36 0.25
N ILE A 68 -9.42 -2.05 0.75
CA ILE A 68 -10.67 -2.75 0.38
C ILE A 68 -10.93 -2.62 -1.12
N PHE A 69 -10.80 -1.42 -1.69
CA PHE A 69 -10.94 -1.22 -3.13
C PHE A 69 -9.89 -1.98 -3.94
N GLY A 70 -8.63 -1.95 -3.51
CA GLY A 70 -7.54 -2.70 -4.15
C GLY A 70 -7.75 -4.21 -4.14
N LEU A 71 -8.29 -4.76 -3.06
CA LEU A 71 -8.50 -6.20 -2.91
C LEU A 71 -9.78 -6.71 -3.59
N TYR A 72 -10.89 -5.95 -3.51
CA TYR A 72 -12.22 -6.48 -3.79
C TYR A 72 -12.98 -5.78 -4.92
N ALA A 73 -12.68 -4.51 -5.21
CA ALA A 73 -13.48 -3.76 -6.17
C ALA A 73 -12.79 -3.57 -7.53
N ARG A 74 -11.48 -3.72 -7.62
CA ARG A 74 -10.72 -3.46 -8.84
C ARG A 74 -10.92 -4.53 -9.93
N GLU A 75 -10.83 -5.82 -9.56
CA GLU A 75 -10.87 -6.92 -10.53
C GLU A 75 -12.25 -7.11 -11.17
N THR A 76 -13.27 -6.62 -10.53
CA THR A 76 -14.66 -6.78 -11.01
C THR A 76 -15.15 -5.58 -11.81
N GLY A 77 -14.33 -4.51 -11.93
CA GLY A 77 -14.84 -3.19 -12.36
C GLY A 77 -15.97 -2.72 -11.41
N ALA A 78 -16.04 -3.31 -10.21
CA ALA A 78 -17.21 -3.28 -9.38
C ALA A 78 -17.38 -1.92 -8.74
N LEU A 79 -18.58 -1.45 -8.92
CA LEU A 79 -19.11 -0.36 -8.16
C LEU A 79 -19.38 -0.86 -6.74
N MET A 80 -18.81 -0.21 -5.73
CA MET A 80 -19.05 -0.54 -4.34
C MET A 80 -20.11 0.40 -3.76
N PRO A 81 -21.29 -0.14 -3.39
CA PRO A 81 -22.33 0.65 -2.71
C PRO A 81 -21.79 1.24 -1.40
N VAL A 82 -22.22 2.46 -1.09
CA VAL A 82 -21.85 3.13 0.17
C VAL A 82 -22.24 2.30 1.38
N SER A 83 -23.41 1.67 1.35
CA SER A 83 -23.90 0.79 2.40
C SER A 83 -22.99 -0.41 2.64
N SER A 84 -22.52 -1.06 1.57
CA SER A 84 -21.57 -2.17 1.65
C SER A 84 -20.24 -1.73 2.25
N LEU A 85 -19.75 -0.56 1.84
CA LEU A 85 -18.51 -0.01 2.37
C LEU A 85 -18.61 0.35 3.87
N VAL A 86 -19.72 0.96 4.27
CA VAL A 86 -20.02 1.26 5.70
C VAL A 86 -20.06 -0.02 6.52
N ARG A 87 -20.70 -1.07 6.02
CA ARG A 87 -20.79 -2.35 6.72
C ARG A 87 -19.43 -3.03 6.84
N LEU A 88 -18.66 -3.14 5.73
CA LEU A 88 -17.33 -3.74 5.75
C LEU A 88 -16.38 -3.02 6.72
N LEU A 89 -16.43 -1.70 6.75
CA LEU A 89 -15.60 -0.92 7.67
C LEU A 89 -16.14 -0.95 9.11
N GLY A 90 -17.43 -1.15 9.29
CA GLY A 90 -18.05 -1.40 10.60
C GLY A 90 -17.49 -2.66 11.25
N GLU A 91 -17.24 -3.74 10.47
CA GLU A 91 -16.56 -4.94 10.98
C GLU A 91 -15.13 -4.65 11.49
N LEU A 92 -14.49 -3.60 11.00
CA LEU A 92 -13.17 -3.13 11.43
C LEU A 92 -13.25 -2.05 12.53
N GLY A 93 -14.43 -1.82 13.11
CA GLY A 93 -14.64 -0.84 14.17
C GLY A 93 -14.70 0.61 13.69
N VAL A 94 -14.93 0.85 12.40
CA VAL A 94 -15.01 2.21 11.85
C VAL A 94 -16.47 2.65 11.75
N GLU A 95 -16.81 3.74 12.42
CA GLU A 95 -18.16 4.31 12.39
C GLU A 95 -18.57 4.84 11.01
N ALA A 96 -19.86 4.79 10.71
CA ALA A 96 -20.42 5.21 9.42
C ALA A 96 -20.08 6.66 9.05
N ALA A 97 -20.02 7.57 10.02
CA ALA A 97 -19.63 8.96 9.81
C ALA A 97 -18.17 9.07 9.37
N GLY A 98 -17.26 8.32 10.02
CA GLY A 98 -15.84 8.23 9.66
C GLY A 98 -15.63 7.67 8.25
N VAL A 99 -16.43 6.66 7.86
CA VAL A 99 -16.41 6.10 6.49
C VAL A 99 -16.80 7.16 5.47
N ARG A 100 -17.94 7.82 5.65
CA ARG A 100 -18.44 8.86 4.71
C ARG A 100 -17.47 10.02 4.56
N SER A 101 -16.90 10.50 5.68
CA SER A 101 -15.88 11.56 5.67
C SER A 101 -14.62 11.13 4.91
N SER A 102 -14.15 9.90 5.14
CA SER A 102 -12.96 9.36 4.47
C SER A 102 -13.18 9.16 2.97
N VAL A 103 -14.33 8.66 2.56
CA VAL A 103 -14.71 8.53 1.14
C VAL A 103 -14.77 9.91 0.47
N SER A 104 -15.38 10.91 1.12
CA SER A 104 -15.42 12.29 0.60
C SER A 104 -14.02 12.86 0.36
N ARG A 105 -13.07 12.58 1.26
CA ARG A 105 -11.66 13.00 1.11
C ARG A 105 -10.97 12.27 -0.04
N LEU A 106 -11.19 10.94 -0.18
CA LEU A 106 -10.62 10.16 -1.28
C LEU A 106 -11.19 10.62 -2.64
N LYS A 107 -12.46 11.00 -2.68
CA LYS A 107 -13.07 11.60 -3.86
C LYS A 107 -12.44 12.95 -4.23
N ARG A 108 -12.26 13.86 -3.26
CA ARG A 108 -11.58 15.14 -3.50
C ARG A 108 -10.13 14.98 -3.96
N ARG A 109 -9.46 13.90 -3.56
CA ARG A 109 -8.10 13.54 -4.01
C ARG A 109 -8.07 12.85 -5.38
N GLY A 110 -9.21 12.65 -6.03
CA GLY A 110 -9.31 11.97 -7.32
C GLY A 110 -8.87 10.50 -7.29
N ILE A 111 -9.05 9.83 -6.15
CA ILE A 111 -8.79 8.39 -6.00
C ILE A 111 -10.06 7.59 -6.26
N LEU A 112 -11.19 8.08 -5.73
CA LEU A 112 -12.50 7.51 -5.95
C LEU A 112 -13.40 8.48 -6.70
N GLU A 113 -14.31 7.94 -7.49
CA GLU A 113 -15.41 8.68 -8.10
C GLU A 113 -16.74 8.10 -7.64
N SER A 114 -17.79 8.95 -7.65
CA SER A 114 -19.15 8.51 -7.33
C SER A 114 -19.94 8.28 -8.60
N THR A 115 -20.69 7.20 -8.61
CA THR A 115 -21.64 6.86 -9.67
C THR A 115 -22.93 6.35 -9.08
N LYS A 116 -23.97 6.24 -9.88
CA LYS A 116 -25.22 5.59 -9.51
C LYS A 116 -25.41 4.33 -10.34
N ALA A 117 -25.59 3.20 -9.69
CA ALA A 117 -25.93 1.94 -10.31
C ALA A 117 -27.30 1.49 -9.78
N GLY A 118 -28.29 1.34 -10.67
CA GLY A 118 -29.64 0.99 -10.27
C GLY A 118 -30.27 1.95 -9.23
N GLY A 119 -29.93 3.23 -9.28
CA GLY A 119 -30.40 4.23 -8.30
C GLY A 119 -29.61 4.27 -6.97
N ILE A 120 -28.69 3.32 -6.74
CA ILE A 120 -27.89 3.23 -5.51
C ILE A 120 -26.59 4.02 -5.66
N ALA A 121 -26.29 4.88 -4.69
CA ALA A 121 -25.02 5.61 -4.64
C ALA A 121 -23.87 4.63 -4.41
N SER A 122 -22.93 4.59 -5.35
CA SER A 122 -21.79 3.69 -5.36
C SER A 122 -20.50 4.45 -5.68
N TYR A 123 -19.37 3.85 -5.33
CA TYR A 123 -18.05 4.38 -5.61
C TYR A 123 -17.22 3.39 -6.44
N ALA A 124 -16.35 3.94 -7.28
CA ALA A 124 -15.35 3.20 -8.05
C ALA A 124 -13.98 3.89 -7.92
N ILE A 125 -12.93 3.16 -8.26
CA ILE A 125 -11.61 3.75 -8.48
C ILE A 125 -11.68 4.56 -9.78
N VAL A 126 -11.16 5.78 -9.75
CA VAL A 126 -11.04 6.62 -10.97
C VAL A 126 -10.23 5.85 -12.01
N PRO A 127 -10.72 5.69 -13.27
CA PRO A 127 -10.07 4.86 -14.30
C PRO A 127 -8.58 5.18 -14.48
N GLY A 128 -8.18 6.43 -14.51
CA GLY A 128 -6.78 6.86 -14.61
C GLY A 128 -5.91 6.57 -13.35
N ARG A 129 -6.46 5.91 -12.33
CA ARG A 129 -5.74 5.47 -11.12
C ARG A 129 -5.59 3.95 -11.03
N VAL A 130 -6.17 3.19 -11.92
CA VAL A 130 -6.11 1.71 -11.90
C VAL A 130 -4.68 1.22 -12.01
N ASP A 131 -3.87 1.83 -12.88
CA ASP A 131 -2.45 1.49 -13.06
C ASP A 131 -1.65 1.66 -11.76
N MET A 132 -1.95 2.69 -10.96
CA MET A 132 -1.32 2.90 -9.65
C MET A 132 -1.58 1.73 -8.70
N PHE A 133 -2.75 1.11 -8.74
CA PHE A 133 -3.06 -0.08 -7.95
C PHE A 133 -2.33 -1.32 -8.49
N THR A 134 -2.20 -1.45 -9.82
CA THR A 134 -1.48 -2.56 -10.46
C THR A 134 0.02 -2.52 -10.15
N GLU A 135 0.63 -1.34 -10.24
CA GLU A 135 2.02 -1.14 -9.80
C GLU A 135 2.18 -1.43 -8.31
N GLY A 136 1.22 -0.96 -7.50
CA GLY A 136 1.19 -1.24 -6.06
C GLY A 136 1.17 -2.73 -5.77
N ASP A 137 0.38 -3.51 -6.50
CA ASP A 137 0.32 -4.96 -6.35
C ASP A 137 1.66 -5.64 -6.61
N THR A 138 2.32 -5.29 -7.70
CA THR A 138 3.64 -5.84 -8.02
C THR A 138 4.61 -5.58 -6.88
N ARG A 139 4.63 -4.36 -6.36
CA ARG A 139 5.53 -3.98 -5.26
C ARG A 139 5.17 -4.66 -3.93
N ILE A 140 3.88 -4.78 -3.63
CA ILE A 140 3.39 -5.32 -2.36
C ILE A 140 3.45 -6.85 -2.34
N PHE A 141 3.12 -7.49 -3.45
CA PHE A 141 2.90 -8.94 -3.52
C PHE A 141 3.93 -9.71 -4.35
N SER A 142 4.71 -9.04 -5.16
CA SER A 142 5.71 -9.65 -6.03
C SER A 142 6.93 -8.74 -6.13
N PRO A 143 7.56 -8.41 -4.99
CA PRO A 143 8.75 -7.57 -5.01
C PRO A 143 9.81 -8.23 -5.88
N SER A 144 10.41 -7.46 -6.77
CA SER A 144 11.54 -7.93 -7.57
C SER A 144 12.75 -8.12 -6.66
N HIS A 145 13.39 -9.27 -6.76
CA HIS A 145 14.65 -9.49 -6.08
C HIS A 145 15.75 -8.69 -6.78
N PRO A 146 16.62 -8.05 -6.02
CA PRO A 146 17.80 -7.39 -6.60
C PRO A 146 18.68 -8.43 -7.28
N SER A 147 19.24 -8.07 -8.43
CA SER A 147 20.29 -8.82 -9.13
C SER A 147 21.63 -8.10 -8.93
N ALA A 148 22.72 -8.87 -8.92
CA ALA A 148 24.06 -8.29 -8.91
C ALA A 148 24.35 -7.43 -10.16
N GLU A 149 23.57 -7.61 -11.22
CA GLU A 149 23.66 -6.86 -12.49
C GLU A 149 22.78 -5.60 -12.48
N ASP A 150 22.00 -5.36 -11.43
CA ASP A 150 21.12 -4.20 -11.35
C ASP A 150 21.95 -2.91 -11.33
N LYS A 151 21.69 -2.06 -12.30
CA LYS A 151 22.27 -0.72 -12.38
C LYS A 151 21.54 0.24 -11.45
N TRP A 152 22.15 1.37 -11.21
CA TRP A 152 21.62 2.42 -10.37
C TRP A 152 21.01 3.54 -11.21
N LEU A 153 19.91 4.07 -10.72
CA LEU A 153 19.34 5.33 -11.14
C LEU A 153 19.83 6.42 -10.20
N LEU A 154 20.57 7.39 -10.71
CA LEU A 154 20.85 8.62 -10.00
C LEU A 154 19.86 9.70 -10.44
N VAL A 155 19.30 10.38 -9.48
CA VAL A 155 18.49 11.59 -9.64
C VAL A 155 19.30 12.75 -9.09
N VAL A 156 19.73 13.63 -9.98
CA VAL A 156 20.48 14.84 -9.65
C VAL A 156 19.57 16.03 -9.85
N PHE A 157 19.42 16.88 -8.85
CA PHE A 157 18.55 18.04 -8.99
C PHE A 157 19.17 19.32 -8.46
N SER A 158 18.81 20.42 -9.10
CA SER A 158 19.14 21.77 -8.66
C SER A 158 17.88 22.63 -8.67
N ILE A 159 17.44 23.01 -7.48
CA ILE A 159 16.26 23.89 -7.31
C ILE A 159 16.69 25.16 -6.59
N PRO A 160 16.42 26.36 -7.17
CA PRO A 160 16.75 27.62 -6.56
C PRO A 160 16.18 27.76 -5.14
N GLU A 161 16.87 28.49 -4.26
CA GLU A 161 16.44 28.67 -2.86
C GLU A 161 15.06 29.35 -2.78
N THR A 162 14.75 30.24 -3.72
CA THR A 162 13.45 30.89 -3.83
C THR A 162 12.28 29.90 -4.01
N MET A 163 12.58 28.66 -4.43
CA MET A 163 11.60 27.59 -4.67
C MET A 163 11.72 26.45 -3.65
N ARG A 164 12.06 26.74 -2.41
CA ARG A 164 12.25 25.73 -1.34
C ARG A 164 11.07 24.76 -1.18
N VAL A 165 9.84 25.21 -1.47
CA VAL A 165 8.64 24.36 -1.42
C VAL A 165 8.73 23.25 -2.45
N LYS A 166 9.15 23.54 -3.69
CA LYS A 166 9.38 22.52 -4.72
C LYS A 166 10.47 21.55 -4.32
N ARG A 167 11.56 22.02 -3.71
CA ARG A 167 12.63 21.17 -3.17
C ARG A 167 12.12 20.22 -2.09
N HIS A 168 11.29 20.71 -1.18
CA HIS A 168 10.68 19.86 -0.16
C HIS A 168 9.76 18.80 -0.77
N ILE A 169 8.91 19.16 -1.72
CA ILE A 169 8.04 18.23 -2.45
C ILE A 169 8.87 17.15 -3.13
N LEU A 170 9.93 17.54 -3.88
CA LEU A 170 10.80 16.60 -4.57
C LEU A 170 11.45 15.60 -3.61
N ARG A 171 12.06 16.07 -2.53
CA ARG A 171 12.70 15.20 -1.53
C ARG A 171 11.70 14.24 -0.88
N SER A 172 10.52 14.73 -0.54
CA SER A 172 9.44 13.91 0.03
C SER A 172 8.98 12.83 -0.94
N GLU A 173 8.86 13.15 -2.23
CA GLU A 173 8.47 12.19 -3.25
C GLU A 173 9.58 11.15 -3.51
N LEU A 174 10.85 11.54 -3.58
CA LEU A 174 11.96 10.61 -3.72
C LEU A 174 12.03 9.65 -2.53
N THR A 175 11.92 10.16 -1.30
CA THR A 175 11.84 9.32 -0.09
C THR A 175 10.66 8.34 -0.16
N ARG A 176 9.47 8.82 -0.56
CA ARG A 176 8.26 8.00 -0.69
C ARG A 176 8.40 6.91 -1.75
N MET A 177 9.18 7.17 -2.81
CA MET A 177 9.47 6.20 -3.85
C MET A 177 10.58 5.20 -3.49
N GLY A 178 11.23 5.36 -2.32
CA GLY A 178 12.27 4.47 -1.82
C GLY A 178 13.68 4.84 -2.29
N PHE A 179 13.91 6.08 -2.72
CA PHE A 179 15.28 6.56 -3.02
C PHE A 179 16.06 6.79 -1.74
N GLY A 180 17.36 6.48 -1.81
CA GLY A 180 18.37 6.87 -0.83
C GLY A 180 18.97 8.24 -1.15
N SER A 181 19.39 8.96 -0.11
CA SER A 181 20.04 10.27 -0.26
C SER A 181 21.54 10.12 -0.21
N VAL A 182 22.21 10.33 -1.35
CA VAL A 182 23.68 10.35 -1.43
C VAL A 182 24.22 11.70 -0.94
N SER A 183 23.56 12.79 -1.35
CA SER A 183 23.85 14.15 -0.90
C SER A 183 22.59 15.03 -1.02
N SER A 184 22.69 16.31 -0.68
CA SER A 184 21.55 17.24 -0.68
C SER A 184 20.83 17.36 -2.03
N GLY A 185 21.54 17.13 -3.15
CA GLY A 185 21.01 17.22 -4.51
C GLY A 185 21.16 15.94 -5.33
N VAL A 186 21.65 14.84 -4.73
CA VAL A 186 21.88 13.56 -5.42
C VAL A 186 21.19 12.43 -4.68
N TRP A 187 20.32 11.75 -5.37
CA TRP A 187 19.54 10.62 -4.84
C TRP A 187 19.73 9.39 -5.71
N ILE A 188 19.63 8.22 -5.11
CA ILE A 188 19.93 6.94 -5.74
C ILE A 188 18.81 5.93 -5.49
N ALA A 189 18.53 5.12 -6.50
CA ALA A 189 17.61 3.97 -6.40
C ALA A 189 18.04 2.90 -7.42
N PRO A 190 17.54 1.67 -7.33
CA PRO A 190 17.69 0.70 -8.41
C PRO A 190 17.09 1.22 -9.72
N GLU A 191 17.73 0.94 -10.86
CA GLU A 191 17.33 1.44 -12.19
C GLU A 191 15.88 1.12 -12.53
N ARG A 192 15.34 -0.01 -12.11
CA ARG A 192 13.95 -0.40 -12.31
C ARG A 192 12.92 0.63 -11.80
N THR A 193 13.36 1.57 -10.96
CA THR A 193 12.51 2.68 -10.44
C THR A 193 12.33 3.80 -11.47
N TRP A 194 13.11 3.83 -12.56
CA TRP A 194 13.20 4.91 -13.54
C TRP A 194 11.84 5.38 -14.08
N ILE A 195 11.09 4.47 -14.72
CA ILE A 195 9.85 4.85 -15.42
C ILE A 195 8.86 5.48 -14.45
N ARG A 196 8.69 4.86 -13.28
CA ARG A 196 7.79 5.36 -12.23
C ARG A 196 8.24 6.70 -11.67
N ALA A 197 9.53 6.85 -11.39
CA ALA A 197 10.07 8.09 -10.84
C ALA A 197 9.85 9.24 -11.81
N LYS A 198 10.20 9.03 -13.09
CA LYS A 198 10.01 10.03 -14.15
C LYS A 198 8.54 10.45 -14.26
N GLN A 199 7.62 9.50 -14.41
CA GLN A 199 6.19 9.79 -14.53
C GLN A 199 5.63 10.58 -13.33
N GLN A 200 6.06 10.23 -12.11
CA GLN A 200 5.59 10.90 -10.91
C GLN A 200 6.13 12.32 -10.80
N LEU A 201 7.40 12.52 -11.10
CA LEU A 201 8.06 13.82 -11.00
C LEU A 201 7.62 14.78 -12.11
N ASP A 202 7.39 14.26 -13.32
CA ASP A 202 6.79 15.03 -14.44
C ASP A 202 5.36 15.51 -14.08
N ARG A 203 4.53 14.65 -13.46
CA ARG A 203 3.18 15.05 -13.00
C ARG A 203 3.19 16.18 -11.96
N LEU A 204 4.28 16.33 -11.26
CA LEU A 204 4.47 17.39 -10.26
C LEU A 204 5.09 18.67 -10.82
N GLY A 205 5.40 18.69 -12.12
CA GLY A 205 6.05 19.84 -12.79
C GLY A 205 7.45 20.09 -12.27
N LEU A 206 8.20 19.02 -11.99
CA LEU A 206 9.56 19.07 -11.45
C LEU A 206 10.63 18.72 -12.48
N GLU A 207 10.25 18.32 -13.68
CA GLU A 207 11.13 17.83 -14.75
C GLU A 207 12.24 18.79 -15.12
N LEU A 208 11.99 20.09 -15.05
CA LEU A 208 12.96 21.14 -15.41
C LEU A 208 14.13 21.29 -14.40
N TYR A 209 14.02 20.64 -13.26
CA TYR A 209 15.02 20.76 -12.17
C TYR A 209 15.82 19.50 -11.97
N ILE A 210 15.59 18.44 -12.79
CA ILE A 210 16.07 17.10 -12.52
C ILE A 210 16.76 16.52 -13.74
N ASP A 211 17.99 16.00 -13.51
CA ASP A 211 18.69 15.15 -14.44
C ASP A 211 18.70 13.71 -13.93
N TYR A 212 18.61 12.76 -14.83
CA TYR A 212 18.59 11.33 -14.54
C TYR A 212 19.77 10.64 -15.19
N PHE A 213 20.46 9.81 -14.41
CA PHE A 213 21.62 9.06 -14.92
C PHE A 213 21.47 7.59 -14.58
N ARG A 214 21.84 6.75 -15.53
CA ARG A 214 22.12 5.34 -15.26
C ARG A 214 23.57 5.23 -14.82
N ALA A 215 23.83 4.55 -13.70
CA ALA A 215 25.16 4.49 -13.11
C ALA A 215 25.51 3.08 -12.64
N GLU A 216 26.80 2.81 -12.57
CA GLU A 216 27.40 1.65 -11.94
C GLU A 216 28.29 2.13 -10.79
N HIS A 217 28.26 1.40 -9.68
CA HIS A 217 29.16 1.68 -8.58
C HIS A 217 30.48 0.94 -8.82
N LEU A 218 31.58 1.67 -8.93
CA LEU A 218 32.87 1.10 -9.35
C LEU A 218 33.61 0.33 -8.24
N SER A 219 33.18 0.47 -6.98
CA SER A 219 33.78 -0.19 -5.82
C SER A 219 32.73 -0.97 -5.01
N PRO A 220 32.56 -2.28 -5.25
CA PRO A 220 31.54 -3.09 -4.58
C PRO A 220 31.66 -3.11 -3.04
N LEU A 221 32.86 -3.12 -2.49
CA LEU A 221 33.09 -3.10 -1.04
C LEU A 221 32.65 -1.78 -0.40
N GLU A 222 32.87 -0.67 -1.08
CA GLU A 222 32.41 0.65 -0.62
C GLU A 222 30.90 0.80 -0.79
N LEU A 223 30.32 0.16 -1.81
CA LEU A 223 28.88 0.15 -2.03
C LEU A 223 28.14 -0.41 -0.80
N SER A 224 28.52 -1.59 -0.32
CA SER A 224 27.89 -2.21 0.87
C SER A 224 27.97 -1.31 2.11
N ARG A 225 29.09 -0.57 2.28
CA ARG A 225 29.23 0.41 3.36
C ARG A 225 28.32 1.61 3.17
N ASN A 226 28.25 2.13 1.96
CA ASN A 226 27.53 3.35 1.63
C ASN A 226 26.01 3.16 1.62
N ILE A 227 25.51 1.98 1.27
CA ILE A 227 24.08 1.65 1.31
C ILE A 227 23.47 2.01 2.66
N GLY A 228 24.11 1.65 3.77
CA GLY A 228 23.65 1.99 5.13
C GLY A 228 23.69 3.48 5.47
N THR A 229 24.39 4.32 4.67
CA THR A 229 24.39 5.78 4.84
C THR A 229 23.32 6.45 3.97
N TRP A 230 22.96 5.83 2.83
CA TRP A 230 21.97 6.39 1.90
C TRP A 230 20.54 6.08 2.31
N TRP A 231 20.33 4.92 2.96
CA TRP A 231 19.04 4.49 3.51
C TRP A 231 19.15 4.22 5.00
N ASP A 232 18.12 4.56 5.75
CA ASP A 232 17.99 4.15 7.14
C ASP A 232 17.50 2.69 7.22
N LEU A 233 18.43 1.76 6.97
CA LEU A 233 18.15 0.33 6.98
C LEU A 233 17.80 -0.19 8.37
N VAL A 234 18.32 0.44 9.44
CA VAL A 234 18.01 0.07 10.82
C VAL A 234 16.55 0.37 11.14
N ALA A 235 16.07 1.55 10.78
CA ALA A 235 14.65 1.87 10.94
C ALA A 235 13.76 0.97 10.10
N LEU A 236 14.19 0.58 8.90
CA LEU A 236 13.45 -0.34 8.05
C LEU A 236 13.38 -1.75 8.65
N ASP A 237 14.50 -2.28 9.15
CA ASP A 237 14.55 -3.59 9.83
C ASP A 237 13.64 -3.60 11.07
N THR A 238 13.69 -2.54 11.87
CA THR A 238 12.76 -2.36 13.02
C THR A 238 11.31 -2.41 12.59
N MET A 239 10.95 -1.73 11.49
CA MET A 239 9.57 -1.75 10.99
C MET A 239 9.12 -3.15 10.55
N TYR A 240 10.01 -3.94 9.93
CA TYR A 240 9.71 -5.33 9.58
C TYR A 240 9.58 -6.21 10.83
N ALA A 241 10.49 -6.07 11.80
CA ALA A 241 10.44 -6.80 13.07
C ALA A 241 9.12 -6.52 13.83
N ASP A 242 8.74 -5.26 13.96
CA ASP A 242 7.48 -4.85 14.59
C ASP A 242 6.26 -5.44 13.88
N PHE A 243 6.28 -5.44 12.53
CA PHE A 243 5.20 -6.04 11.74
C PHE A 243 5.10 -7.55 11.99
N ILE A 244 6.22 -8.27 11.98
CA ILE A 244 6.26 -9.72 12.24
C ILE A 244 5.73 -10.00 13.64
N ALA A 245 6.29 -9.35 14.67
CA ALA A 245 5.87 -9.55 16.06
C ALA A 245 4.38 -9.31 16.26
N LYS A 246 3.83 -8.29 15.59
CA LYS A 246 2.40 -7.96 15.67
C LYS A 246 1.48 -9.00 15.03
N TYR A 247 1.91 -9.62 13.93
CA TYR A 247 1.05 -10.47 13.10
C TYR A 247 1.40 -11.96 13.11
N GLU A 248 2.45 -12.37 13.84
CA GLU A 248 2.85 -13.78 13.95
C GLU A 248 1.73 -14.68 14.49
N SER A 249 0.99 -14.21 15.49
CA SER A 249 -0.15 -14.93 16.06
C SER A 249 -1.26 -15.18 15.04
N LEU A 250 -1.48 -14.27 14.10
CA LEU A 250 -2.45 -14.46 13.01
C LEU A 250 -1.98 -15.55 12.05
N LYS A 251 -0.67 -15.61 11.76
CA LYS A 251 -0.12 -16.69 10.95
C LYS A 251 -0.42 -18.05 11.58
N ILE A 252 -0.12 -18.22 12.86
CA ILE A 252 -0.37 -19.45 13.62
C ILE A 252 -1.86 -19.81 13.61
N LYS A 253 -2.73 -18.82 13.87
CA LYS A 253 -4.21 -18.98 13.85
C LYS A 253 -4.71 -19.53 12.52
N TRP A 254 -4.21 -18.99 11.40
CA TRP A 254 -4.72 -19.36 10.06
C TRP A 254 -4.03 -20.57 9.46
N ASP A 255 -2.77 -20.87 9.80
CA ASP A 255 -2.07 -22.09 9.38
C ASP A 255 -2.66 -23.34 10.05
N SER A 256 -3.09 -23.21 11.31
CA SER A 256 -3.71 -24.31 12.05
C SER A 256 -5.17 -24.59 11.67
N ARG A 257 -5.82 -23.68 10.96
CA ARG A 257 -7.25 -23.78 10.64
C ARG A 257 -7.50 -24.71 9.45
N GLN A 258 -8.16 -25.83 9.74
CA GLN A 258 -8.65 -26.79 8.73
C GLN A 258 -10.18 -26.72 8.69
N GLY A 259 -10.78 -26.88 7.51
CA GLY A 259 -12.23 -27.01 7.35
C GLY A 259 -12.88 -26.05 6.35
N ASN A 260 -14.20 -26.09 6.27
CA ASN A 260 -14.99 -25.30 5.33
C ASN A 260 -15.02 -23.82 5.70
N LEU A 261 -15.03 -22.98 4.67
CA LEU A 261 -15.16 -21.52 4.79
C LEU A 261 -16.63 -21.15 5.10
N SER A 262 -17.00 -21.15 6.38
CA SER A 262 -18.30 -20.59 6.82
C SER A 262 -18.32 -19.07 6.66
N ALA A 263 -19.51 -18.46 6.67
CA ALA A 263 -19.65 -17.01 6.64
C ALA A 263 -18.91 -16.32 7.80
N GLU A 264 -18.95 -16.93 8.98
CA GLU A 264 -18.21 -16.46 10.16
C GLU A 264 -16.69 -16.52 9.93
N THR A 265 -16.18 -17.63 9.38
CA THR A 265 -14.77 -17.78 9.04
C THR A 265 -14.31 -16.72 8.05
N LEU A 266 -15.13 -16.40 7.04
CA LEU A 266 -14.81 -15.38 6.04
C LEU A 266 -14.81 -13.97 6.66
N ARG A 267 -15.72 -13.71 7.60
CA ARG A 267 -15.74 -12.46 8.37
C ARG A 267 -14.49 -12.30 9.22
N ASP A 268 -14.10 -13.34 9.98
CA ASP A 268 -12.88 -13.35 10.78
C ASP A 268 -11.66 -13.10 9.90
N ALA A 269 -11.57 -13.78 8.74
CA ALA A 269 -10.49 -13.60 7.79
C ALA A 269 -10.42 -12.15 7.27
N PHE A 270 -11.56 -11.53 7.01
CA PHE A 270 -11.61 -10.13 6.59
C PHE A 270 -11.11 -9.18 7.68
N VAL A 271 -11.55 -9.39 8.93
CA VAL A 271 -11.18 -8.57 10.09
C VAL A 271 -9.69 -8.68 10.39
N ASP A 272 -9.11 -9.85 10.26
CA ASP A 272 -7.67 -10.07 10.48
C ASP A 272 -6.83 -9.56 9.29
N TYR A 273 -7.23 -9.89 8.06
CA TYR A 273 -6.41 -9.68 6.85
C TYR A 273 -6.36 -8.21 6.40
N VAL A 274 -7.49 -7.50 6.39
CA VAL A 274 -7.53 -6.13 5.85
C VAL A 274 -6.67 -5.15 6.63
N PRO A 275 -6.68 -5.12 7.97
CA PRO A 275 -5.74 -4.31 8.74
C PRO A 275 -4.27 -4.72 8.54
N MET A 276 -3.98 -6.02 8.53
CA MET A 276 -2.65 -6.56 8.30
C MET A 276 -2.09 -6.10 6.96
N ILE A 277 -2.80 -6.32 5.85
CA ILE A 277 -2.32 -5.91 4.52
C ILE A 277 -2.28 -4.38 4.36
N THR A 278 -3.10 -3.64 5.10
CA THR A 278 -3.05 -2.17 5.12
C THR A 278 -1.76 -1.66 5.77
N GLU A 279 -1.25 -2.33 6.78
CA GLU A 279 0.05 -2.02 7.39
C GLU A 279 1.19 -2.55 6.52
N TRP A 280 1.11 -3.82 6.08
CA TRP A 280 2.11 -4.44 5.23
C TRP A 280 2.47 -3.62 4.00
N ARG A 281 1.47 -3.17 3.24
CA ARG A 281 1.69 -2.46 1.99
C ARG A 281 2.52 -1.18 2.12
N ARG A 282 2.78 -0.69 3.33
CA ARG A 282 3.61 0.49 3.59
C ARG A 282 5.10 0.17 3.59
N LEU A 283 5.47 -1.05 3.97
CA LEU A 283 6.86 -1.50 4.09
C LEU A 283 7.56 -1.55 2.74
N PRO A 284 7.03 -2.25 1.71
CA PRO A 284 7.65 -2.31 0.39
C PRO A 284 7.83 -0.96 -0.30
N TYR A 285 7.10 0.08 0.11
CA TYR A 285 7.31 1.43 -0.43
C TYR A 285 8.50 2.15 0.18
N LYS A 286 8.91 1.77 1.39
CA LYS A 286 10.11 2.29 2.06
C LYS A 286 11.34 1.45 1.76
N ASP A 287 11.12 0.21 1.37
CA ASP A 287 12.17 -0.73 1.03
C ASP A 287 12.77 -0.39 -0.35
N PRO A 288 14.06 -0.08 -0.45
CA PRO A 288 14.73 0.14 -1.72
C PRO A 288 14.80 -1.13 -2.57
N GLY A 289 14.59 -2.31 -1.98
CA GLY A 289 14.71 -3.61 -2.64
C GLY A 289 16.13 -3.87 -3.13
N ILE A 290 17.12 -3.58 -2.31
CA ILE A 290 18.55 -3.88 -2.55
C ILE A 290 18.96 -5.06 -1.68
N SER A 291 19.87 -5.90 -2.18
CA SER A 291 20.56 -6.90 -1.35
C SER A 291 21.68 -6.20 -0.57
N ALA A 292 21.72 -6.42 0.74
CA ALA A 292 22.84 -6.00 1.57
C ALA A 292 24.05 -6.89 1.33
#